data_4bb15518f61d4dd328783d7d19a4ff41
#
_entry.id   4bb15518f61d4dd328783d7d19a4ff41
#
_cell.length_a   1.000
_cell.length_b   1.000
_cell.length_c   1.000
_cell.angle_alpha   90.00
_cell.angle_beta   90.00
_cell.angle_gamma   90.00
#
_symmetry.space_group_name_H-M   'P 1'
#
loop_
_entity.id
_entity.type
_entity.pdbx_description
1 polymer ?
#
loop_
_entity_poly.entity_id
_entity_poly.type
_entity_poly.pdbx_seq_one_letter_code
_entity_poly.pdbx_strand_id
1 'polypeptide(L)'
;METLLEKIKKVNEILKDDELFKEIHIAKGENEKFIAEMNNGYKTNEEKLEYLEKITGKSINKSVTVSLPFQTDFGKHISFGKNIFVNKEAIFVDLGGITIEDDVLIGPKVSLLTVNHILEPSKRRGLATGEIIIKKNAWIGAGSTVLAGVTIGENSVVAANSTVTKNVPDNVIVAGTPAKIIKKL
;
A
#
# COMPACT_ATOMS: atom_id res chain seq x y z
N MET A 1 -19.41 6.74 -14.15
CA MET A 1 -19.60 5.37 -13.57
C MET A 1 -18.74 5.32 -12.33
N GLU A 2 -19.27 4.83 -11.22
CA GLU A 2 -18.55 4.76 -9.94
C GLU A 2 -17.44 3.70 -10.01
N THR A 3 -16.23 4.05 -9.57
CA THR A 3 -15.09 3.13 -9.54
C THR A 3 -15.21 2.09 -8.43
N LEU A 4 -14.50 0.98 -8.55
CA LEU A 4 -14.47 -0.07 -7.51
C LEU A 4 -13.98 0.49 -6.16
N LEU A 5 -12.96 1.35 -6.17
CA LEU A 5 -12.45 2.01 -4.95
C LEU A 5 -13.53 2.87 -4.26
N GLU A 6 -14.29 3.64 -5.04
CA GLU A 6 -15.38 4.46 -4.49
C GLU A 6 -16.49 3.60 -3.87
N LYS A 7 -16.84 2.46 -4.49
CA LYS A 7 -17.78 1.49 -3.90
C LYS A 7 -17.27 0.93 -2.57
N ILE A 8 -15.99 0.53 -2.53
CA ILE A 8 -15.35 -0.03 -1.34
C ILE A 8 -15.32 0.99 -0.20
N LYS A 9 -14.96 2.25 -0.48
CA LYS A 9 -14.90 3.32 0.53
C LYS A 9 -16.26 3.68 1.17
N LYS A 10 -17.37 3.26 0.56
CA LYS A 10 -18.73 3.51 1.08
C LYS A 10 -19.22 2.47 2.09
N VAL A 11 -18.53 1.36 2.22
CA VAL A 11 -18.93 0.25 3.10
C VAL A 11 -17.85 -0.02 4.15
N ASN A 12 -18.27 -0.37 5.35
CA ASN A 12 -17.35 -0.72 6.44
C ASN A 12 -16.89 -2.19 6.34
N GLU A 13 -17.78 -3.05 5.87
CA GLU A 13 -17.56 -4.48 5.73
C GLU A 13 -18.07 -4.95 4.36
N ILE A 14 -17.37 -5.89 3.76
CA ILE A 14 -17.75 -6.55 2.50
C ILE A 14 -17.90 -8.02 2.83
N LEU A 15 -19.14 -8.53 2.82
CA LEU A 15 -19.40 -9.92 3.15
C LEU A 15 -19.05 -10.83 1.96
N LYS A 16 -18.72 -12.09 2.25
CA LYS A 16 -18.33 -13.09 1.24
C LYS A 16 -19.34 -13.24 0.11
N ASP A 17 -20.63 -13.09 0.42
CA ASP A 17 -21.71 -13.32 -0.54
C ASP A 17 -22.17 -12.03 -1.26
N ASP A 18 -21.57 -10.88 -0.95
CA ASP A 18 -21.86 -9.61 -1.60
C ASP A 18 -21.39 -9.60 -3.07
N GLU A 19 -22.14 -8.92 -3.93
CA GLU A 19 -21.73 -8.71 -5.33
C GLU A 19 -20.39 -7.98 -5.41
N LEU A 20 -20.15 -7.01 -4.52
CA LEU A 20 -18.88 -6.30 -4.42
C LEU A 20 -17.70 -7.25 -4.15
N PHE A 21 -17.88 -8.28 -3.32
CA PHE A 21 -16.86 -9.30 -3.06
C PHE A 21 -16.49 -10.07 -4.33
N LYS A 22 -17.47 -10.43 -5.15
CA LYS A 22 -17.24 -11.10 -6.44
C LYS A 22 -16.51 -10.19 -7.44
N GLU A 23 -16.94 -8.92 -7.53
CA GLU A 23 -16.32 -7.91 -8.40
C GLU A 23 -14.83 -7.72 -8.06
N ILE A 24 -14.50 -7.67 -6.78
CA ILE A 24 -13.11 -7.58 -6.28
C ILE A 24 -12.25 -8.76 -6.77
N HIS A 25 -12.77 -9.99 -6.63
CA HIS A 25 -11.98 -11.19 -6.97
C HIS A 25 -11.75 -11.34 -8.48
N ILE A 26 -12.71 -10.92 -9.30
CA ILE A 26 -12.55 -10.89 -10.76
C ILE A 26 -11.45 -9.87 -11.13
N ALA A 27 -11.54 -8.65 -10.60
CA ALA A 27 -10.62 -7.59 -10.92
C ALA A 27 -9.18 -7.85 -10.45
N LYS A 28 -9.00 -8.59 -9.33
CA LYS A 28 -7.68 -8.96 -8.80
C LYS A 28 -6.87 -9.80 -9.78
N GLY A 29 -7.47 -10.82 -10.40
CA GLY A 29 -6.79 -11.73 -11.31
C GLY A 29 -6.23 -11.07 -12.57
N GLU A 30 -6.76 -9.91 -12.98
CA GLU A 30 -6.32 -9.22 -14.19
C GLU A 30 -4.88 -8.67 -14.10
N ASN A 31 -4.41 -8.32 -12.91
CA ASN A 31 -3.09 -7.72 -12.70
C ASN A 31 -1.97 -8.72 -12.34
N GLU A 32 -2.31 -9.93 -11.94
CA GLU A 32 -1.32 -10.96 -11.53
C GLU A 32 -0.25 -11.20 -12.61
N LYS A 33 -0.65 -11.21 -13.87
CA LYS A 33 0.25 -11.39 -15.00
C LYS A 33 1.31 -10.28 -15.06
N PHE A 34 0.91 -9.02 -14.96
CA PHE A 34 1.84 -7.88 -15.04
C PHE A 34 2.82 -7.85 -13.88
N ILE A 35 2.36 -8.23 -12.68
CA ILE A 35 3.19 -8.33 -11.48
C ILE A 35 4.23 -9.44 -11.64
N ALA A 36 3.82 -10.60 -12.13
CA ALA A 36 4.71 -11.72 -12.39
C ALA A 36 5.76 -11.37 -13.46
N GLU A 37 5.34 -10.76 -14.57
CA GLU A 37 6.24 -10.34 -15.66
C GLU A 37 7.23 -9.26 -15.20
N MET A 38 6.80 -8.27 -14.40
CA MET A 38 7.67 -7.25 -13.85
C MET A 38 8.75 -7.84 -12.97
N ASN A 39 8.42 -8.84 -12.14
CA ASN A 39 9.34 -9.48 -11.20
C ASN A 39 10.26 -10.54 -11.85
N ASN A 40 10.04 -10.88 -13.12
CA ASN A 40 10.81 -11.91 -13.79
C ASN A 40 12.00 -11.31 -14.55
N GLY A 41 13.21 -11.63 -14.09
CA GLY A 41 14.45 -11.20 -14.71
C GLY A 41 14.83 -9.74 -14.43
N TYR A 42 15.87 -9.27 -15.12
CA TYR A 42 16.33 -7.88 -15.02
C TYR A 42 15.36 -6.94 -15.76
N LYS A 43 15.10 -5.78 -15.15
CA LYS A 43 14.33 -4.68 -15.76
C LYS A 43 15.07 -3.36 -15.55
N THR A 44 15.14 -2.55 -16.60
CA THR A 44 15.56 -1.14 -16.48
C THR A 44 14.56 -0.34 -15.67
N ASN A 45 14.89 0.89 -15.29
CA ASN A 45 13.95 1.72 -14.54
C ASN A 45 12.73 2.07 -15.40
N GLU A 46 12.95 2.36 -16.68
CA GLU A 46 11.90 2.66 -17.66
C GLU A 46 10.92 1.49 -17.80
N GLU A 47 11.42 0.26 -17.97
CA GLU A 47 10.58 -0.94 -18.06
C GLU A 47 9.75 -1.16 -16.77
N LYS A 48 10.35 -0.92 -15.59
CA LYS A 48 9.60 -1.00 -14.32
C LYS A 48 8.48 0.02 -14.24
N LEU A 49 8.71 1.25 -14.70
CA LEU A 49 7.68 2.29 -14.74
C LEU A 49 6.53 1.92 -15.69
N GLU A 50 6.84 1.37 -16.88
CA GLU A 50 5.82 0.88 -17.81
C GLU A 50 4.95 -0.23 -17.19
N TYR A 51 5.56 -1.15 -16.43
CA TYR A 51 4.79 -2.17 -15.70
C TYR A 51 3.94 -1.57 -14.58
N LEU A 52 4.48 -0.59 -13.82
CA LEU A 52 3.70 0.10 -12.79
C LEU A 52 2.51 0.85 -13.39
N GLU A 53 2.67 1.46 -14.56
CA GLU A 53 1.54 2.11 -15.27
C GLU A 53 0.48 1.09 -15.69
N LYS A 54 0.87 -0.09 -16.19
CA LYS A 54 -0.07 -1.17 -16.51
C LYS A 54 -0.79 -1.69 -15.25
N ILE A 55 -0.04 -1.89 -14.17
CA ILE A 55 -0.56 -2.40 -12.88
C ILE A 55 -1.53 -1.40 -12.25
N THR A 56 -1.17 -0.12 -12.22
CA THR A 56 -1.99 0.91 -11.54
C THR A 56 -3.09 1.49 -12.44
N GLY A 57 -2.91 1.39 -13.75
CA GLY A 57 -3.77 2.08 -14.73
C GLY A 57 -3.60 3.60 -14.72
N LYS A 58 -2.48 4.12 -14.19
CA LYS A 58 -2.19 5.55 -14.01
C LYS A 58 -0.81 5.87 -14.55
N SER A 59 -0.60 7.10 -15.01
CA SER A 59 0.74 7.60 -15.34
C SER A 59 1.59 7.71 -14.07
N ILE A 60 2.83 7.21 -14.13
CA ILE A 60 3.79 7.24 -13.04
C ILE A 60 4.89 8.26 -13.34
N ASN A 61 5.19 9.12 -12.37
CA ASN A 61 6.25 10.11 -12.54
C ASN A 61 7.62 9.43 -12.70
N LYS A 62 8.44 9.91 -13.65
CA LYS A 62 9.76 9.33 -13.97
C LYS A 62 10.76 9.34 -12.81
N SER A 63 10.51 10.15 -11.77
CA SER A 63 11.33 10.19 -10.56
C SER A 63 10.99 9.09 -9.55
N VAL A 64 9.96 8.27 -9.81
CA VAL A 64 9.64 7.10 -8.99
C VAL A 64 10.61 5.97 -9.31
N THR A 65 11.17 5.35 -8.29
CA THR A 65 12.06 4.20 -8.41
C THR A 65 11.56 3.05 -7.56
N VAL A 66 11.41 1.87 -8.17
CA VAL A 66 11.02 0.65 -7.46
C VAL A 66 12.07 -0.42 -7.67
N SER A 67 12.53 -1.02 -6.57
CA SER A 67 13.43 -2.18 -6.58
C SER A 67 12.64 -3.47 -6.55
N LEU A 68 13.01 -4.42 -7.40
CA LEU A 68 12.34 -5.71 -7.49
C LEU A 68 12.94 -6.74 -6.51
N PRO A 69 12.17 -7.74 -6.07
CA PRO A 69 10.76 -7.91 -6.34
C PRO A 69 9.87 -6.90 -5.62
N PHE A 70 8.78 -6.49 -6.26
CA PHE A 70 7.70 -5.69 -5.71
C PHE A 70 6.39 -6.46 -5.85
N GLN A 71 5.59 -6.52 -4.80
CA GLN A 71 4.33 -7.24 -4.78
C GLN A 71 3.16 -6.30 -4.49
N THR A 72 2.07 -6.50 -5.21
CA THR A 72 0.80 -5.86 -4.87
C THR A 72 -0.34 -6.87 -5.05
N ASP A 73 -1.42 -6.65 -4.32
CA ASP A 73 -2.58 -7.53 -4.34
C ASP A 73 -3.50 -7.21 -5.52
N PHE A 74 -3.82 -5.94 -5.70
CA PHE A 74 -4.74 -5.43 -6.71
C PHE A 74 -4.06 -4.46 -7.70
N GLY A 75 -3.25 -3.56 -7.21
CA GLY A 75 -2.43 -2.60 -7.94
C GLY A 75 -3.15 -1.31 -8.33
N LYS A 76 -4.41 -1.40 -8.79
CA LYS A 76 -5.15 -0.26 -9.34
C LYS A 76 -5.49 0.84 -8.32
N HIS A 77 -5.45 0.51 -7.03
CA HIS A 77 -5.75 1.47 -5.96
C HIS A 77 -4.51 2.12 -5.34
N ILE A 78 -3.34 1.96 -5.97
CA ILE A 78 -2.12 2.67 -5.57
C ILE A 78 -2.02 3.99 -6.33
N SER A 79 -1.62 5.05 -5.62
CA SER A 79 -1.29 6.35 -6.19
C SER A 79 0.10 6.77 -5.73
N PHE A 80 0.96 7.13 -6.69
CA PHE A 80 2.32 7.59 -6.44
C PHE A 80 2.45 9.08 -6.77
N GLY A 81 3.07 9.85 -5.88
CA GLY A 81 3.56 11.20 -6.12
C GLY A 81 4.88 11.19 -6.91
N LYS A 82 5.78 12.10 -6.56
CA LYS A 82 7.08 12.30 -7.21
C LYS A 82 8.22 11.94 -6.27
N ASN A 83 9.39 11.63 -6.84
CA ASN A 83 10.63 11.40 -6.09
C ASN A 83 10.48 10.33 -5.00
N ILE A 84 9.78 9.25 -5.32
CA ILE A 84 9.53 8.13 -4.40
C ILE A 84 10.54 7.03 -4.64
N PHE A 85 11.07 6.46 -3.57
CA PHE A 85 11.88 5.26 -3.60
C PHE A 85 11.21 4.13 -2.84
N VAL A 86 10.92 3.03 -3.53
CA VAL A 86 10.43 1.77 -2.95
C VAL A 86 11.52 0.72 -3.05
N ASN A 87 11.99 0.23 -1.91
CA ASN A 87 13.05 -0.78 -1.85
C ASN A 87 12.51 -2.21 -2.07
N LYS A 88 13.42 -3.18 -2.15
CA LYS A 88 13.15 -4.60 -2.48
C LYS A 88 12.17 -5.24 -1.51
N GLU A 89 11.40 -6.20 -2.04
CA GLU A 89 10.48 -7.06 -1.27
C GLU A 89 9.36 -6.27 -0.57
N ALA A 90 9.01 -5.07 -1.07
CA ALA A 90 7.85 -4.34 -0.58
C ALA A 90 6.56 -5.03 -1.02
N ILE A 91 5.56 -5.07 -0.12
CA ILE A 91 4.26 -5.71 -0.33
C ILE A 91 3.15 -4.70 -0.06
N PHE A 92 2.34 -4.39 -1.07
CA PHE A 92 1.23 -3.46 -0.97
C PHE A 92 -0.09 -4.20 -1.19
N VAL A 93 -0.85 -4.43 -0.13
CA VAL A 93 -2.21 -4.97 -0.20
C VAL A 93 -3.15 -3.76 -0.30
N ASP A 94 -3.47 -3.37 -1.52
CA ASP A 94 -3.94 -2.02 -1.84
C ASP A 94 -5.45 -1.88 -2.05
N LEU A 95 -6.25 -2.89 -1.79
CA LEU A 95 -7.70 -2.87 -2.07
C LEU A 95 -8.42 -1.67 -1.45
N GLY A 96 -8.05 -1.27 -0.21
CA GLY A 96 -8.61 -0.12 0.48
C GLY A 96 -8.07 1.25 0.03
N GLY A 97 -7.06 1.25 -0.84
CA GLY A 97 -6.38 2.43 -1.35
C GLY A 97 -5.06 2.72 -0.62
N ILE A 98 -4.01 3.00 -1.40
CA ILE A 98 -2.71 3.46 -0.90
C ILE A 98 -2.34 4.73 -1.64
N THR A 99 -2.15 5.81 -0.89
CA THR A 99 -1.65 7.07 -1.41
C THR A 99 -0.25 7.34 -0.84
N ILE A 100 0.73 7.49 -1.73
CA ILE A 100 2.12 7.82 -1.39
C ILE A 100 2.42 9.19 -1.97
N GLU A 101 2.60 10.18 -1.11
CA GLU A 101 2.89 11.55 -1.50
C GLU A 101 4.36 11.71 -1.92
N ASP A 102 4.76 12.93 -2.28
CA ASP A 102 6.09 13.24 -2.81
C ASP A 102 7.21 12.97 -1.78
N ASP A 103 8.42 12.68 -2.26
CA ASP A 103 9.66 12.55 -1.51
C ASP A 103 9.68 11.39 -0.48
N VAL A 104 8.79 10.40 -0.59
CA VAL A 104 8.67 9.29 0.35
C VAL A 104 9.73 8.22 0.11
N LEU A 105 10.29 7.69 1.21
CA LEU A 105 11.22 6.56 1.21
C LEU A 105 10.58 5.33 1.86
N ILE A 106 10.49 4.23 1.11
CA ILE A 106 10.00 2.94 1.57
C ILE A 106 11.15 1.94 1.65
N GLY A 107 11.48 1.50 2.85
CA GLY A 107 12.53 0.51 3.12
C GLY A 107 12.20 -0.89 2.59
N PRO A 108 13.21 -1.80 2.57
CA PRO A 108 12.98 -3.17 2.11
C PRO A 108 12.04 -3.93 3.05
N LYS A 109 11.26 -4.85 2.47
CA LYS A 109 10.31 -5.71 3.20
C LYS A 109 9.20 -4.94 3.94
N VAL A 110 8.91 -3.72 3.53
CA VAL A 110 7.79 -2.95 4.09
C VAL A 110 6.48 -3.55 3.59
N SER A 111 5.51 -3.70 4.50
CA SER A 111 4.16 -4.14 4.18
C SER A 111 3.15 -3.01 4.45
N LEU A 112 2.40 -2.61 3.42
CA LEU A 112 1.27 -1.69 3.53
C LEU A 112 -0.01 -2.49 3.33
N LEU A 113 -0.79 -2.70 4.41
CA LEU A 113 -1.90 -3.64 4.44
C LEU A 113 -3.22 -2.89 4.65
N THR A 114 -3.94 -2.61 3.57
CA THR A 114 -5.21 -1.88 3.61
C THR A 114 -6.43 -2.76 3.88
N VAL A 115 -6.23 -4.07 4.04
CA VAL A 115 -7.29 -5.07 4.20
C VAL A 115 -7.11 -5.85 5.48
N ASN A 116 -8.22 -6.05 6.18
CA ASN A 116 -8.37 -7.01 7.28
C ASN A 116 -9.51 -7.96 6.98
N HIS A 117 -9.49 -9.14 7.59
CA HIS A 117 -10.69 -9.96 7.69
C HIS A 117 -11.58 -9.46 8.83
N ILE A 118 -12.91 -9.66 8.69
CA ILE A 118 -13.88 -9.31 9.74
C ILE A 118 -13.59 -10.14 10.98
N LEU A 119 -13.53 -9.50 12.16
CA LEU A 119 -13.15 -10.17 13.40
C LEU A 119 -14.21 -11.15 13.91
N GLU A 120 -15.48 -10.92 13.60
CA GLU A 120 -16.56 -11.83 13.94
C GLU A 120 -16.38 -13.18 13.23
N PRO A 121 -16.34 -14.31 13.98
CA PRO A 121 -16.01 -15.62 13.41
C PRO A 121 -16.94 -16.05 12.26
N SER A 122 -18.22 -15.78 12.36
CA SER A 122 -19.24 -16.11 11.35
C SER A 122 -19.07 -15.34 10.03
N LYS A 123 -18.45 -14.15 10.08
CA LYS A 123 -18.21 -13.26 8.94
C LYS A 123 -16.74 -13.21 8.50
N ARG A 124 -15.85 -14.02 9.07
CA ARG A 124 -14.38 -13.92 8.88
C ARG A 124 -13.90 -14.03 7.44
N ARG A 125 -14.67 -14.62 6.53
CA ARG A 125 -14.37 -14.64 5.10
C ARG A 125 -14.62 -13.30 4.40
N GLY A 126 -15.35 -12.40 5.03
CA GLY A 126 -15.53 -11.04 4.54
C GLY A 126 -14.30 -10.16 4.79
N LEU A 127 -14.33 -8.96 4.27
CA LEU A 127 -13.24 -8.00 4.29
C LEU A 127 -13.66 -6.71 4.98
N ALA A 128 -12.73 -6.09 5.69
CA ALA A 128 -12.80 -4.71 6.16
C ALA A 128 -11.58 -3.96 5.61
N THR A 129 -11.78 -2.78 5.04
CA THR A 129 -10.72 -2.03 4.38
C THR A 129 -10.50 -0.68 5.03
N GLY A 130 -9.30 -0.11 4.85
CA GLY A 130 -8.98 1.23 5.29
C GLY A 130 -7.83 1.79 4.48
N GLU A 131 -7.98 3.01 3.96
CA GLU A 131 -6.95 3.67 3.16
C GLU A 131 -5.68 3.91 3.98
N ILE A 132 -4.52 3.67 3.37
CA ILE A 132 -3.22 4.07 3.91
C ILE A 132 -2.73 5.30 3.16
N ILE A 133 -2.35 6.34 3.91
CA ILE A 133 -1.76 7.56 3.36
C ILE A 133 -0.36 7.73 3.94
N ILE A 134 0.64 7.79 3.07
CA ILE A 134 2.02 8.12 3.45
C ILE A 134 2.27 9.54 2.96
N LYS A 135 2.33 10.49 3.90
CA LYS A 135 2.49 11.90 3.58
C LYS A 135 3.91 12.24 3.15
N LYS A 136 4.04 13.43 2.58
CA LYS A 136 5.26 13.96 2.01
C LYS A 136 6.48 13.76 2.92
N ASN A 137 7.62 13.37 2.30
CA ASN A 137 8.91 13.21 2.96
C ASN A 137 8.91 12.24 4.15
N ALA A 138 7.92 11.35 4.26
CA ALA A 138 7.92 10.31 5.28
C ALA A 138 8.92 9.18 4.92
N TRP A 139 9.50 8.56 5.92
CA TRP A 139 10.38 7.42 5.77
C TRP A 139 9.87 6.21 6.53
N ILE A 140 9.60 5.12 5.81
CA ILE A 140 9.18 3.84 6.39
C ILE A 140 10.40 2.91 6.43
N GLY A 141 10.87 2.61 7.63
CA GLY A 141 12.03 1.74 7.88
C GLY A 141 11.80 0.30 7.46
N ALA A 142 12.89 -0.42 7.21
CA ALA A 142 12.90 -1.81 6.75
C ALA A 142 12.06 -2.74 7.61
N GLY A 143 11.31 -3.65 6.99
CA GLY A 143 10.51 -4.68 7.67
C GLY A 143 9.31 -4.14 8.44
N SER A 144 8.98 -2.85 8.32
CA SER A 144 7.83 -2.27 9.01
C SER A 144 6.52 -2.65 8.34
N THR A 145 5.46 -2.75 9.15
CA THR A 145 4.09 -3.00 8.69
C THR A 145 3.19 -1.82 9.06
N VAL A 146 2.45 -1.29 8.09
CA VAL A 146 1.43 -0.26 8.28
C VAL A 146 0.07 -0.89 8.06
N LEU A 147 -0.82 -0.77 9.04
CA LEU A 147 -2.14 -1.39 9.01
C LEU A 147 -3.21 -0.48 8.37
N ALA A 148 -4.34 -1.09 8.02
CA ALA A 148 -5.47 -0.45 7.37
C ALA A 148 -5.96 0.80 8.12
N GLY A 149 -6.24 1.86 7.38
CA GLY A 149 -6.76 3.13 7.91
C GLY A 149 -5.71 4.07 8.50
N VAL A 150 -4.42 3.73 8.40
CA VAL A 150 -3.34 4.54 9.01
C VAL A 150 -2.84 5.61 8.06
N THR A 151 -2.69 6.82 8.59
CA THR A 151 -1.95 7.92 7.96
C THR A 151 -0.59 8.09 8.65
N ILE A 152 0.49 8.10 7.87
CA ILE A 152 1.84 8.48 8.32
C ILE A 152 2.04 9.96 8.02
N GLY A 153 2.33 10.74 9.03
CA GLY A 153 2.48 12.20 8.96
C GLY A 153 3.68 12.65 8.14
N GLU A 154 3.63 13.92 7.72
CA GLU A 154 4.69 14.56 6.95
C GLU A 154 6.02 14.58 7.72
N ASN A 155 7.15 14.34 7.05
CA ASN A 155 8.50 14.25 7.60
C ASN A 155 8.68 13.17 8.69
N SER A 156 7.68 12.31 8.94
CA SER A 156 7.77 11.33 10.03
C SER A 156 8.54 10.08 9.62
N VAL A 157 9.12 9.44 10.61
CA VAL A 157 9.92 8.22 10.43
C VAL A 157 9.27 7.08 11.19
N VAL A 158 9.04 5.97 10.50
CA VAL A 158 8.72 4.68 11.10
C VAL A 158 10.02 3.90 11.21
N ALA A 159 10.49 3.63 12.42
CA ALA A 159 11.71 2.85 12.64
C ALA A 159 11.55 1.41 12.14
N ALA A 160 12.66 0.77 11.74
CA ALA A 160 12.65 -0.59 11.22
C ALA A 160 11.94 -1.59 12.15
N ASN A 161 11.29 -2.61 11.56
CA ASN A 161 10.54 -3.67 12.24
C ASN A 161 9.40 -3.18 13.15
N SER A 162 8.83 -2.01 12.85
CA SER A 162 7.70 -1.46 13.60
C SER A 162 6.36 -1.88 12.99
N THR A 163 5.33 -2.04 13.84
CA THR A 163 3.95 -2.26 13.40
C THR A 163 3.11 -1.04 13.74
N VAL A 164 2.72 -0.27 12.73
CA VAL A 164 1.94 0.96 12.89
C VAL A 164 0.46 0.64 12.82
N THR A 165 -0.23 0.82 13.96
CA THR A 165 -1.65 0.48 14.15
C THR A 165 -2.54 1.72 14.33
N LYS A 166 -1.95 2.92 14.37
CA LYS A 166 -2.65 4.22 14.55
C LYS A 166 -1.94 5.29 13.74
N ASN A 167 -2.65 6.37 13.44
CA ASN A 167 -2.07 7.51 12.74
C ASN A 167 -0.82 8.04 13.46
N VAL A 168 0.18 8.38 12.65
CA VAL A 168 1.44 8.98 13.08
C VAL A 168 1.36 10.48 12.80
N PRO A 169 1.54 11.36 13.80
CA PRO A 169 1.58 12.80 13.59
C PRO A 169 2.76 13.21 12.68
N ASP A 170 2.73 14.45 12.18
CA ASP A 170 3.84 15.01 11.42
C ASP A 170 5.07 15.23 12.32
N ASN A 171 6.27 15.16 11.74
CA ASN A 171 7.57 15.49 12.37
C ASN A 171 7.87 14.66 13.63
N VAL A 172 7.60 13.34 13.61
CA VAL A 172 7.94 12.44 14.72
C VAL A 172 8.65 11.18 14.24
N ILE A 173 9.33 10.50 15.16
CA ILE A 173 9.82 9.13 14.98
C ILE A 173 8.95 8.20 15.82
N VAL A 174 8.44 7.15 15.21
CA VAL A 174 7.74 6.06 15.90
C VAL A 174 8.51 4.75 15.80
N ALA A 175 8.44 3.92 16.83
CA ALA A 175 9.10 2.61 16.88
C ALA A 175 8.30 1.59 17.68
N GLY A 176 8.50 0.30 17.38
CA GLY A 176 7.98 -0.83 18.14
C GLY A 176 6.72 -1.48 17.57
N THR A 177 6.23 -2.49 18.28
CA THR A 177 5.03 -3.27 17.94
C THR A 177 4.13 -3.38 19.19
N PRO A 178 3.03 -2.59 19.28
CA PRO A 178 2.63 -1.53 18.36
C PRO A 178 3.55 -0.30 18.44
N ALA A 179 3.69 0.42 17.33
CA ALA A 179 4.56 1.60 17.26
C ALA A 179 4.09 2.73 18.16
N LYS A 180 5.05 3.37 18.84
CA LYS A 180 4.84 4.53 19.72
C LYS A 180 5.78 5.65 19.33
N ILE A 181 5.39 6.90 19.60
CA ILE A 181 6.28 8.05 19.41
C ILE A 181 7.45 7.93 20.37
N ILE A 182 8.67 7.95 19.82
CA ILE A 182 9.91 7.90 20.60
C ILE A 182 10.69 9.23 20.55
N LYS A 183 10.41 10.08 19.53
CA LYS A 183 11.10 11.36 19.35
C LYS A 183 10.26 12.31 18.51
N LYS A 184 10.37 13.61 18.75
CA LYS A 184 9.97 14.70 17.83
C LYS A 184 11.17 15.14 17.01
N LEU A 185 10.97 15.43 15.74
CA LEU A 185 11.99 15.92 14.80
C LEU A 185 12.07 17.45 14.80
#